data_72eb1e7de8235754ef626be6a96e5e34
#
_entry.id   72eb1e7de8235754ef626be6a96e5e34
#
_cell.length_a   1.000
_cell.length_b   1.000
_cell.length_c   1.000
_cell.angle_alpha   90.00
_cell.angle_beta   90.00
_cell.angle_gamma   90.00
#
_symmetry.space_group_name_H-M   'P 1'
#
loop_
_entity.id
_entity.type
_entity.pdbx_description
1 polymer ?
#
loop_
_entity_poly.entity_id
_entity_poly.type
_entity_poly.pdbx_seq_one_letter_code
_entity_poly.pdbx_strand_id
1 'polypeptide(L)'
;MTNQYSKLNISNKEPTDCIDFRSDTVTLPSVEMFQAIVRAKLGDDVYGEDRKTNELQDYAASLLGKEAALFFPTGTQSNLSAILSHCQRGDEVLIGREYHTNVYEAHGASVLGGVGICTIDTNHRGSVCVKDMLAQIKADDPHFGITKLLCLENTVSGRVQPQEEINELSDAAHARGLKVHLDGARLFNAHIHSGLSLKDLCYSLDSISICLSKGLGAPAGSLLVGDIDTIRKAKRLRKILGGGMRQVGVLAACGMYALQNNVTRLQNDHDNARRLTQGLSKCKGLQVGIDEAQTNMTFFHCPQEHREGMQAFLLENNILV
;
A
#
# COMPACT_ATOMS: atom_id res chain seq x y z
N MET A 1 -22.14 1.20 9.23
CA MET A 1 -20.71 1.58 9.28
C MET A 1 -20.64 3.10 9.42
N THR A 2 -20.26 3.59 10.57
CA THR A 2 -20.08 5.02 10.80
C THR A 2 -18.76 5.44 10.17
N ASN A 3 -18.79 6.51 9.38
CA ASN A 3 -17.64 7.11 8.73
C ASN A 3 -16.54 7.40 9.77
N GLN A 4 -15.45 6.64 9.77
CA GLN A 4 -14.32 6.79 10.70
C GLN A 4 -13.68 8.18 10.63
N TYR A 5 -13.82 8.88 9.52
CA TYR A 5 -13.19 10.18 9.28
C TYR A 5 -14.07 11.39 9.68
N SER A 6 -15.37 11.22 9.90
CA SER A 6 -16.31 12.34 10.03
C SER A 6 -16.63 12.79 11.46
N LYS A 7 -16.17 12.08 12.51
CA LYS A 7 -16.55 12.35 13.90
C LYS A 7 -15.47 12.97 14.78
N LEU A 8 -14.25 13.14 14.28
CA LEU A 8 -13.19 13.78 15.05
C LEU A 8 -13.29 15.30 14.85
N ASN A 9 -14.01 15.96 15.74
CA ASN A 9 -14.06 17.43 15.80
C ASN A 9 -12.73 17.94 16.41
N ILE A 10 -11.65 17.86 15.61
CA ILE A 10 -10.29 18.34 15.98
C ILE A 10 -10.17 19.86 15.75
N SER A 11 -11.29 20.56 15.60
CA SER A 11 -11.36 21.91 15.01
C SER A 11 -10.54 23.00 15.71
N ASN A 12 -9.89 22.72 16.87
CA ASN A 12 -9.18 23.75 17.61
C ASN A 12 -7.83 23.30 18.24
N LYS A 13 -7.28 22.13 17.87
CA LYS A 13 -5.96 21.72 18.39
C LYS A 13 -4.98 21.57 17.24
N GLU A 14 -3.80 22.13 17.40
CA GLU A 14 -2.69 21.88 16.47
C GLU A 14 -2.36 20.37 16.48
N PRO A 15 -2.12 19.74 15.33
CA PRO A 15 -1.77 18.31 15.27
C PRO A 15 -0.56 17.92 16.12
N THR A 16 0.33 18.88 16.39
CA THR A 16 1.54 18.72 17.20
C THR A 16 1.26 18.57 18.69
N ASP A 17 0.06 18.90 19.16
CA ASP A 17 -0.30 18.86 20.57
C ASP A 17 -0.91 17.51 21.01
N CYS A 18 -1.05 16.57 20.07
CA CYS A 18 -1.67 15.28 20.32
C CYS A 18 -0.70 14.13 20.01
N ILE A 19 -0.80 13.05 20.79
CA ILE A 19 -0.19 11.76 20.45
C ILE A 19 -1.15 11.05 19.48
N ASP A 20 -0.74 10.89 18.23
CA ASP A 20 -1.60 10.36 17.17
C ASP A 20 -1.25 8.91 16.83
N PHE A 21 -2.14 7.99 17.18
CA PHE A 21 -2.03 6.55 16.89
C PHE A 21 -2.99 6.09 15.78
N ARG A 22 -3.68 7.00 15.07
CA ARG A 22 -4.71 6.63 14.08
C ARG A 22 -4.18 5.83 12.91
N SER A 23 -3.05 6.24 12.33
CA SER A 23 -2.46 5.60 11.15
C SER A 23 -1.06 6.16 10.87
N ASP A 24 -0.23 5.40 10.17
CA ASP A 24 1.04 5.89 9.62
C ASP A 24 0.85 6.88 8.44
N THR A 25 -0.38 7.10 8.00
CA THR A 25 -0.72 8.13 7.00
C THR A 25 -0.73 9.55 7.56
N VAL A 26 -0.67 9.72 8.88
CA VAL A 26 -0.58 11.05 9.53
C VAL A 26 0.86 11.53 9.74
N THR A 27 1.85 10.76 9.31
CA THR A 27 3.27 11.14 9.36
C THR A 27 3.53 12.43 8.61
N LEU A 28 4.42 13.27 9.16
CA LEU A 28 4.80 14.54 8.56
C LEU A 28 6.22 14.46 7.97
N PRO A 29 6.50 15.22 6.89
CA PRO A 29 7.85 15.32 6.36
C PRO A 29 8.82 15.93 7.37
N SER A 30 10.04 15.39 7.44
CA SER A 30 11.10 15.96 8.27
C SER A 30 11.70 17.24 7.66
N VAL A 31 12.44 17.99 8.48
CA VAL A 31 13.17 19.18 8.01
C VAL A 31 14.14 18.82 6.87
N GLU A 32 14.78 17.67 6.97
CA GLU A 32 15.71 17.18 5.93
C GLU A 32 15.01 16.85 4.61
N MET A 33 13.76 16.37 4.67
CA MET A 33 12.93 16.21 3.45
C MET A 33 12.63 17.56 2.79
N PHE A 34 12.29 18.60 3.57
CA PHE A 34 12.11 19.96 3.04
C PHE A 34 13.39 20.51 2.43
N GLN A 35 14.54 20.24 3.04
CA GLN A 35 15.84 20.62 2.46
C GLN A 35 16.13 19.87 1.15
N ALA A 36 15.70 18.62 1.03
CA ALA A 36 15.81 17.86 -0.21
C ALA A 36 14.98 18.50 -1.36
N ILE A 37 13.78 19.03 -1.04
CA ILE A 37 12.96 19.78 -2.00
C ILE A 37 13.72 21.00 -2.52
N VAL A 38 14.28 21.82 -1.62
CA VAL A 38 14.99 23.06 -1.97
C VAL A 38 16.18 22.79 -2.90
N ARG A 39 16.81 21.62 -2.76
CA ARG A 39 17.98 21.21 -3.56
C ARG A 39 17.60 20.47 -4.85
N ALA A 40 16.31 20.16 -5.06
CA ALA A 40 15.87 19.36 -6.20
C ALA A 40 16.07 20.11 -7.53
N LYS A 41 16.63 19.43 -8.52
CA LYS A 41 16.68 19.91 -9.90
C LYS A 41 15.38 19.50 -10.58
N LEU A 42 14.54 20.50 -10.84
CA LEU A 42 13.20 20.32 -11.40
C LEU A 42 13.21 20.44 -12.92
N GLY A 43 12.21 19.87 -13.54
CA GLY A 43 11.88 19.99 -14.96
C GLY A 43 10.43 19.56 -15.18
N ASP A 44 9.98 19.48 -16.43
CA ASP A 44 8.65 19.01 -16.75
C ASP A 44 8.62 17.47 -16.87
N ASP A 45 7.94 16.77 -15.95
CA ASP A 45 7.83 15.29 -15.97
C ASP A 45 7.09 14.77 -17.23
N VAL A 46 6.17 15.56 -17.78
CA VAL A 46 5.44 15.14 -18.99
C VAL A 46 6.36 15.08 -20.20
N TYR A 47 7.38 15.96 -20.26
CA TYR A 47 8.46 15.90 -21.28
C TYR A 47 9.58 14.93 -20.87
N GLY A 48 9.56 14.36 -19.66
CA GLY A 48 10.63 13.51 -19.15
C GLY A 48 11.88 14.29 -18.71
N GLU A 49 11.74 15.60 -18.46
CA GLU A 49 12.83 16.50 -18.11
C GLU A 49 12.99 16.71 -16.60
N ASP A 50 12.03 16.25 -15.78
CA ASP A 50 12.16 16.33 -14.32
C ASP A 50 13.20 15.32 -13.82
N ARG A 51 14.41 15.83 -13.62
CA ARG A 51 15.56 15.00 -13.27
C ARG A 51 15.35 14.27 -11.95
N LYS A 52 14.75 14.93 -10.95
CA LYS A 52 14.58 14.30 -9.63
C LYS A 52 13.55 13.17 -9.68
N THR A 53 12.51 13.30 -10.48
CA THR A 53 11.51 12.25 -10.71
C THR A 53 12.14 11.06 -11.44
N ASN A 54 12.94 11.31 -12.48
CA ASN A 54 13.63 10.24 -13.19
C ASN A 54 14.58 9.47 -12.26
N GLU A 55 15.41 10.19 -11.48
CA GLU A 55 16.32 9.58 -10.50
C GLU A 55 15.57 8.69 -9.47
N LEU A 56 14.42 9.14 -8.97
CA LEU A 56 13.60 8.37 -8.05
C LEU A 56 13.05 7.10 -8.70
N GLN A 57 12.55 7.20 -9.93
CA GLN A 57 12.02 6.07 -10.68
C GLN A 57 13.09 5.02 -10.96
N ASP A 58 14.25 5.43 -11.45
CA ASP A 58 15.40 4.55 -11.72
C ASP A 58 15.88 3.86 -10.43
N TYR A 59 15.96 4.62 -9.33
CA TYR A 59 16.36 4.10 -8.04
C TYR A 59 15.37 3.04 -7.52
N ALA A 60 14.07 3.31 -7.59
CA ALA A 60 13.04 2.37 -7.13
C ALA A 60 13.00 1.08 -7.97
N ALA A 61 13.12 1.19 -9.29
CA ALA A 61 13.21 0.04 -10.18
C ALA A 61 14.40 -0.86 -9.81
N SER A 62 15.58 -0.27 -9.65
CA SER A 62 16.80 -0.99 -9.23
C SER A 62 16.67 -1.61 -7.84
N LEU A 63 16.06 -0.89 -6.89
CA LEU A 63 15.89 -1.32 -5.50
C LEU A 63 14.98 -2.56 -5.41
N LEU A 64 13.92 -2.63 -6.21
CA LEU A 64 12.98 -3.74 -6.25
C LEU A 64 13.36 -4.82 -7.30
N GLY A 65 14.43 -4.61 -8.06
CA GLY A 65 14.90 -5.57 -9.08
C GLY A 65 13.95 -5.70 -10.28
N LYS A 66 13.32 -4.59 -10.70
CA LYS A 66 12.45 -4.52 -11.87
C LYS A 66 13.03 -3.57 -12.92
N GLU A 67 12.43 -3.58 -14.12
CA GLU A 67 12.96 -2.85 -15.28
C GLU A 67 12.68 -1.34 -15.23
N ALA A 68 11.52 -0.96 -14.73
CA ALA A 68 11.08 0.43 -14.73
C ALA A 68 10.16 0.76 -13.55
N ALA A 69 10.04 2.06 -13.24
CA ALA A 69 9.08 2.56 -12.28
C ALA A 69 8.41 3.86 -12.79
N LEU A 70 7.26 4.19 -12.21
CA LEU A 70 6.52 5.41 -12.51
C LEU A 70 5.97 6.01 -11.21
N PHE A 71 6.22 7.31 -11.03
CA PHE A 71 5.68 8.07 -9.91
C PHE A 71 4.20 8.39 -10.09
N PHE A 72 3.43 8.24 -9.02
CA PHE A 72 2.01 8.57 -8.90
C PHE A 72 1.76 9.47 -7.70
N PRO A 73 0.76 10.37 -7.73
CA PRO A 73 0.38 11.18 -6.57
C PRO A 73 -0.14 10.36 -5.40
N THR A 74 -0.80 9.22 -5.65
CA THR A 74 -1.42 8.37 -4.63
C THR A 74 -1.25 6.88 -4.92
N GLY A 75 -1.32 6.04 -3.87
CA GLY A 75 -1.33 4.57 -4.01
C GLY A 75 -2.55 4.07 -4.78
N THR A 76 -3.73 4.62 -4.51
CA THR A 76 -4.96 4.27 -5.22
C THR A 76 -4.83 4.47 -6.73
N GLN A 77 -4.23 5.59 -7.17
CA GLN A 77 -4.01 5.81 -8.60
C GLN A 77 -2.97 4.86 -9.18
N SER A 78 -1.95 4.50 -8.39
CA SER A 78 -0.93 3.51 -8.76
C SER A 78 -1.55 2.12 -8.95
N ASN A 79 -2.32 1.63 -7.97
CA ASN A 79 -3.01 0.34 -8.03
C ASN A 79 -4.02 0.29 -9.19
N LEU A 80 -4.84 1.32 -9.33
CA LEU A 80 -5.80 1.41 -10.44
C LEU A 80 -5.08 1.35 -11.80
N SER A 81 -3.98 2.11 -11.95
CA SER A 81 -3.19 2.09 -13.18
C SER A 81 -2.54 0.73 -13.44
N ALA A 82 -2.11 0.02 -12.39
CA ALA A 82 -1.59 -1.34 -12.51
C ALA A 82 -2.67 -2.30 -13.00
N ILE A 83 -3.84 -2.33 -12.36
CA ILE A 83 -4.96 -3.20 -12.75
C ILE A 83 -5.34 -2.93 -14.21
N LEU A 84 -5.51 -1.67 -14.61
CA LEU A 84 -5.86 -1.30 -15.98
C LEU A 84 -4.73 -1.49 -17.00
N SER A 85 -3.49 -1.68 -16.55
CA SER A 85 -2.36 -2.05 -17.44
C SER A 85 -2.38 -3.54 -17.79
N HIS A 86 -2.94 -4.37 -16.92
CA HIS A 86 -3.03 -5.81 -17.07
C HIS A 86 -4.39 -6.29 -17.59
N CYS A 87 -5.48 -5.54 -17.31
CA CYS A 87 -6.84 -5.88 -17.67
C CYS A 87 -7.44 -4.89 -18.66
N GLN A 88 -8.34 -5.38 -19.49
CA GLN A 88 -9.19 -4.59 -20.37
C GLN A 88 -10.64 -4.60 -19.86
N ARG A 89 -11.49 -3.76 -20.44
CA ARG A 89 -12.93 -3.79 -20.16
C ARG A 89 -13.51 -5.17 -20.46
N GLY A 90 -14.20 -5.75 -19.49
CA GLY A 90 -14.78 -7.09 -19.55
C GLY A 90 -13.86 -8.20 -19.03
N ASP A 91 -12.57 -7.91 -18.80
CA ASP A 91 -11.69 -8.84 -18.07
C ASP A 91 -12.05 -8.87 -16.57
N GLU A 92 -11.52 -9.86 -15.87
CA GLU A 92 -11.73 -10.08 -14.46
C GLU A 92 -10.40 -10.11 -13.69
N VAL A 93 -10.40 -9.50 -12.50
CA VAL A 93 -9.31 -9.55 -11.54
C VAL A 93 -9.72 -10.35 -10.30
N LEU A 94 -8.85 -11.24 -9.84
CA LEU A 94 -8.97 -11.96 -8.58
C LEU A 94 -8.31 -11.13 -7.48
N ILE A 95 -9.02 -10.87 -6.38
CA ILE A 95 -8.55 -10.01 -5.27
C ILE A 95 -8.97 -10.63 -3.93
N GLY A 96 -8.07 -10.62 -2.93
CA GLY A 96 -8.45 -10.99 -1.57
C GLY A 96 -9.58 -10.10 -1.05
N ARG A 97 -10.60 -10.70 -0.42
CA ARG A 97 -11.82 -10.00 0.02
C ARG A 97 -11.55 -8.77 0.87
N GLU A 98 -10.53 -8.81 1.74
CA GLU A 98 -10.19 -7.74 2.69
C GLU A 98 -9.17 -6.75 2.12
N TYR A 99 -8.63 -6.98 0.93
CA TYR A 99 -7.54 -6.18 0.39
C TYR A 99 -7.98 -4.75 0.05
N HIS A 100 -7.05 -3.83 0.19
CA HIS A 100 -7.27 -2.40 -0.01
C HIS A 100 -7.84 -2.10 -1.40
N THR A 101 -7.32 -2.75 -2.43
CA THR A 101 -7.77 -2.62 -3.82
C THR A 101 -9.23 -3.02 -4.04
N ASN A 102 -9.78 -3.91 -3.19
CA ASN A 102 -11.19 -4.27 -3.22
C ASN A 102 -12.06 -3.34 -2.39
N VAL A 103 -11.61 -2.98 -1.17
CA VAL A 103 -12.49 -2.37 -0.15
C VAL A 103 -12.40 -0.84 -0.12
N TYR A 104 -11.20 -0.26 -0.35
CA TYR A 104 -10.92 1.14 -0.03
C TYR A 104 -10.60 2.02 -1.25
N GLU A 105 -10.76 1.52 -2.48
CA GLU A 105 -10.46 2.27 -3.71
C GLU A 105 -11.71 2.62 -4.54
N ALA A 106 -12.87 2.74 -3.86
CA ALA A 106 -14.14 3.18 -4.44
C ALA A 106 -14.54 2.39 -5.71
N HIS A 107 -14.15 1.11 -5.80
CA HIS A 107 -14.35 0.26 -6.97
C HIS A 107 -13.84 0.87 -8.30
N GLY A 108 -12.75 1.64 -8.24
CA GLY A 108 -12.19 2.37 -9.39
C GLY A 108 -11.93 1.47 -10.60
N ALA A 109 -11.45 0.25 -10.39
CA ALA A 109 -11.22 -0.73 -11.47
C ALA A 109 -12.51 -1.06 -12.25
N SER A 110 -13.64 -1.23 -11.56
CA SER A 110 -14.92 -1.48 -12.19
C SER A 110 -15.51 -0.22 -12.82
N VAL A 111 -15.49 0.91 -12.08
CA VAL A 111 -16.12 2.18 -12.51
C VAL A 111 -15.43 2.78 -13.72
N LEU A 112 -14.10 2.86 -13.71
CA LEU A 112 -13.31 3.51 -14.75
C LEU A 112 -12.80 2.51 -15.80
N GLY A 113 -12.43 1.32 -15.37
CA GLY A 113 -11.87 0.29 -16.25
C GLY A 113 -12.90 -0.67 -16.85
N GLY A 114 -14.06 -0.82 -16.21
CA GLY A 114 -15.03 -1.85 -16.57
C GLY A 114 -14.49 -3.26 -16.31
N VAL A 115 -13.58 -3.40 -15.35
CA VAL A 115 -12.99 -4.67 -14.93
C VAL A 115 -13.89 -5.33 -13.90
N GLY A 116 -14.21 -6.61 -14.08
CA GLY A 116 -14.94 -7.41 -13.09
C GLY A 116 -14.04 -7.70 -11.88
N ILE A 117 -14.61 -7.61 -10.67
CA ILE A 117 -13.90 -7.97 -9.44
C ILE A 117 -14.45 -9.30 -8.94
N CYS A 118 -13.58 -10.30 -8.83
CA CYS A 118 -13.87 -11.58 -8.20
C CYS A 118 -13.08 -11.69 -6.90
N THR A 119 -13.78 -11.74 -5.76
CA THR A 119 -13.14 -11.79 -4.46
C THR A 119 -12.84 -13.22 -4.04
N ILE A 120 -11.68 -13.43 -3.43
CA ILE A 120 -11.25 -14.69 -2.82
C ILE A 120 -11.26 -14.51 -1.30
N ASP A 121 -11.78 -15.49 -0.57
CA ASP A 121 -11.73 -15.47 0.88
C ASP A 121 -10.29 -15.59 1.38
N THR A 122 -9.97 -14.84 2.41
CA THR A 122 -8.65 -14.83 3.04
C THR A 122 -8.70 -15.58 4.36
N ASN A 123 -7.59 -16.17 4.77
CA ASN A 123 -7.47 -16.77 6.10
C ASN A 123 -7.33 -15.65 7.19
N HIS A 124 -7.22 -16.06 8.46
CA HIS A 124 -7.07 -15.14 9.59
C HIS A 124 -5.84 -14.21 9.51
N ARG A 125 -4.84 -14.56 8.71
CA ARG A 125 -3.66 -13.72 8.44
C ARG A 125 -3.84 -12.79 7.24
N GLY A 126 -4.91 -12.93 6.50
CA GLY A 126 -5.16 -12.21 5.25
C GLY A 126 -4.55 -12.87 4.00
N SER A 127 -3.99 -14.08 4.11
CA SER A 127 -3.47 -14.81 2.94
C SER A 127 -4.59 -15.45 2.14
N VAL A 128 -4.45 -15.42 0.81
CA VAL A 128 -5.24 -16.21 -0.14
C VAL A 128 -4.63 -17.61 -0.24
N CYS A 129 -5.46 -18.64 -0.40
CA CYS A 129 -5.02 -20.02 -0.64
C CYS A 129 -4.95 -20.30 -2.15
N VAL A 130 -3.91 -21.00 -2.61
CA VAL A 130 -3.75 -21.40 -4.03
C VAL A 130 -4.97 -22.17 -4.55
N LYS A 131 -5.50 -23.11 -3.75
CA LYS A 131 -6.68 -23.89 -4.11
C LYS A 131 -7.89 -23.00 -4.39
N ASP A 132 -8.13 -22.02 -3.52
CA ASP A 132 -9.28 -21.13 -3.63
C ASP A 132 -9.11 -20.14 -4.78
N MET A 133 -7.89 -19.66 -5.02
CA MET A 133 -7.54 -18.84 -6.19
C MET A 133 -7.81 -19.60 -7.49
N LEU A 134 -7.31 -20.83 -7.61
CA LEU A 134 -7.52 -21.66 -8.81
C LEU A 134 -9.00 -21.98 -9.06
N ALA A 135 -9.80 -22.14 -8.00
CA ALA A 135 -11.23 -22.41 -8.12
C ALA A 135 -12.04 -21.21 -8.66
N GLN A 136 -11.51 -19.99 -8.55
CA GLN A 136 -12.14 -18.77 -9.06
C GLN A 136 -11.79 -18.47 -10.52
N ILE A 137 -10.74 -19.10 -11.07
CA ILE A 137 -10.38 -18.92 -12.49
C ILE A 137 -11.45 -19.55 -13.36
N LYS A 138 -12.10 -18.73 -14.19
CA LYS A 138 -13.19 -19.15 -15.05
C LYS A 138 -12.67 -19.81 -16.33
N ALA A 139 -13.47 -20.72 -16.87
CA ALA A 139 -13.21 -21.31 -18.19
C ALA A 139 -13.32 -20.22 -19.29
N ASP A 140 -12.63 -20.43 -20.40
CA ASP A 140 -12.83 -19.63 -21.62
C ASP A 140 -14.17 -20.04 -22.27
N ASP A 141 -15.23 -19.35 -21.83
CA ASP A 141 -16.62 -19.61 -22.22
C ASP A 141 -17.33 -18.24 -22.35
N PRO A 142 -18.14 -18.01 -23.38
CA PRO A 142 -18.81 -16.73 -23.63
C PRO A 142 -19.75 -16.25 -22.51
N HIS A 143 -20.06 -17.09 -21.52
CA HIS A 143 -20.84 -16.70 -20.34
C HIS A 143 -20.01 -15.98 -19.25
N PHE A 144 -18.68 -16.00 -19.33
CA PHE A 144 -17.80 -15.49 -18.28
C PHE A 144 -16.88 -14.37 -18.77
N GLY A 145 -16.48 -13.48 -17.85
CA GLY A 145 -15.35 -12.60 -18.06
C GLY A 145 -14.04 -13.40 -18.06
N ILE A 146 -13.02 -12.91 -18.77
CA ILE A 146 -11.71 -13.57 -18.83
C ILE A 146 -10.88 -13.15 -17.62
N THR A 147 -10.52 -14.10 -16.78
CA THR A 147 -9.63 -13.85 -15.64
C THR A 147 -8.21 -13.54 -16.15
N LYS A 148 -7.65 -12.37 -15.81
CA LYS A 148 -6.36 -11.87 -16.31
C LYS A 148 -5.34 -11.56 -15.25
N LEU A 149 -5.78 -11.23 -14.03
CA LEU A 149 -4.92 -10.68 -13.00
C LEU A 149 -5.24 -11.28 -11.63
N LEU A 150 -4.20 -11.57 -10.87
CA LEU A 150 -4.26 -11.80 -9.43
C LEU A 150 -3.69 -10.56 -8.74
N CYS A 151 -4.48 -9.91 -7.87
CA CYS A 151 -4.01 -8.86 -6.98
C CYS A 151 -3.76 -9.43 -5.59
N LEU A 152 -2.54 -9.27 -5.10
CA LEU A 152 -2.10 -9.61 -3.75
C LEU A 152 -1.85 -8.33 -2.95
N GLU A 153 -1.70 -8.46 -1.63
CA GLU A 153 -1.36 -7.35 -0.73
C GLU A 153 -0.33 -7.81 0.30
N ASN A 154 0.69 -7.00 0.56
CA ASN A 154 1.65 -7.18 1.65
C ASN A 154 2.14 -5.80 2.16
N THR A 155 1.85 -5.46 3.41
CA THR A 155 1.21 -6.21 4.51
C THR A 155 -0.31 -6.07 4.49
N VAL A 156 -1.04 -7.12 4.85
CA VAL A 156 -2.50 -7.06 5.01
C VAL A 156 -2.82 -6.64 6.44
N SER A 157 -3.33 -5.44 6.63
CA SER A 157 -3.61 -4.88 7.97
C SER A 157 -2.41 -5.04 8.93
N GLY A 158 -1.19 -4.75 8.44
CA GLY A 158 0.05 -4.85 9.21
C GLY A 158 0.60 -6.28 9.39
N ARG A 159 -0.10 -7.30 8.93
CA ARG A 159 0.36 -8.71 8.96
C ARG A 159 1.15 -9.02 7.71
N VAL A 160 2.37 -9.49 7.89
CA VAL A 160 3.26 -9.87 6.80
C VAL A 160 2.81 -11.19 6.20
N GLN A 161 2.67 -11.22 4.89
CA GLN A 161 2.34 -12.45 4.18
C GLN A 161 3.61 -13.26 3.94
N PRO A 162 3.61 -14.58 4.22
CA PRO A 162 4.77 -15.43 3.98
C PRO A 162 5.19 -15.39 2.50
N GLN A 163 6.48 -15.19 2.24
CA GLN A 163 6.97 -15.04 0.86
C GLN A 163 6.81 -16.33 0.05
N GLU A 164 6.92 -17.47 0.69
CA GLU A 164 6.67 -18.76 0.05
C GLU A 164 5.25 -18.88 -0.47
N GLU A 165 4.24 -18.43 0.31
CA GLU A 165 2.83 -18.44 -0.11
C GLU A 165 2.60 -17.47 -1.28
N ILE A 166 3.25 -16.28 -1.27
CA ILE A 166 3.20 -15.32 -2.39
C ILE A 166 3.81 -15.94 -3.66
N ASN A 167 4.95 -16.63 -3.54
CA ASN A 167 5.62 -17.27 -4.66
C ASN A 167 4.76 -18.40 -5.24
N GLU A 168 4.21 -19.28 -4.40
CA GLU A 168 3.32 -20.37 -4.83
C GLU A 168 2.07 -19.84 -5.55
N LEU A 169 1.46 -18.77 -5.03
CA LEU A 169 0.31 -18.11 -5.68
C LEU A 169 0.70 -17.53 -7.04
N SER A 170 1.86 -16.87 -7.11
CA SER A 170 2.36 -16.27 -8.34
C SER A 170 2.66 -17.33 -9.40
N ASP A 171 3.34 -18.40 -9.04
CA ASP A 171 3.65 -19.51 -9.94
C ASP A 171 2.37 -20.19 -10.46
N ALA A 172 1.40 -20.41 -9.56
CA ALA A 172 0.12 -21.00 -9.94
C ALA A 172 -0.71 -20.08 -10.86
N ALA A 173 -0.67 -18.76 -10.63
CA ALA A 173 -1.31 -17.76 -11.48
C ALA A 173 -0.64 -17.68 -12.87
N HIS A 174 0.68 -17.61 -12.91
CA HIS A 174 1.46 -17.60 -14.16
C HIS A 174 1.25 -18.87 -14.99
N ALA A 175 1.16 -20.04 -14.35
CA ALA A 175 0.85 -21.31 -15.02
C ALA A 175 -0.54 -21.32 -15.68
N ARG A 176 -1.43 -20.39 -15.31
CA ARG A 176 -2.75 -20.17 -15.90
C ARG A 176 -2.81 -18.94 -16.81
N GLY A 177 -1.67 -18.32 -17.10
CA GLY A 177 -1.57 -17.14 -17.97
C GLY A 177 -2.05 -15.83 -17.33
N LEU A 178 -2.25 -15.80 -16.01
CA LEU A 178 -2.55 -14.58 -15.27
C LEU A 178 -1.29 -13.78 -15.00
N LYS A 179 -1.44 -12.47 -14.87
CA LYS A 179 -0.44 -11.58 -14.28
C LYS A 179 -0.65 -11.47 -12.77
N VAL A 180 0.39 -11.04 -12.04
CA VAL A 180 0.34 -10.86 -10.59
C VAL A 180 0.77 -9.43 -10.24
N HIS A 181 -0.14 -8.69 -9.59
CA HIS A 181 0.10 -7.36 -9.03
C HIS A 181 0.12 -7.42 -7.50
N LEU A 182 1.07 -6.74 -6.88
CA LEU A 182 1.13 -6.58 -5.43
C LEU A 182 0.80 -5.14 -5.04
N ASP A 183 -0.24 -4.95 -4.24
CA ASP A 183 -0.33 -3.75 -3.39
C ASP A 183 0.69 -3.89 -2.26
N GLY A 184 1.83 -3.27 -2.47
CA GLY A 184 2.97 -3.20 -1.55
C GLY A 184 3.01 -1.88 -0.78
N ALA A 185 1.85 -1.28 -0.45
CA ALA A 185 1.79 0.01 0.23
C ALA A 185 2.64 0.06 1.51
N ARG A 186 2.86 -1.10 2.15
CA ARG A 186 3.75 -1.26 3.31
C ARG A 186 4.80 -2.36 3.10
N LEU A 187 5.27 -2.53 1.87
CA LEU A 187 6.28 -3.54 1.52
C LEU A 187 7.58 -3.37 2.33
N PHE A 188 7.96 -2.13 2.62
CA PHE A 188 9.15 -1.87 3.45
C PHE A 188 8.98 -2.33 4.90
N ASN A 189 7.76 -2.34 5.43
CA ASN A 189 7.48 -2.96 6.73
C ASN A 189 7.63 -4.48 6.65
N ALA A 190 7.17 -5.13 5.57
CA ALA A 190 7.38 -6.55 5.34
C ALA A 190 8.89 -6.89 5.22
N HIS A 191 9.66 -6.07 4.51
CA HIS A 191 11.12 -6.19 4.40
C HIS A 191 11.81 -6.16 5.77
N ILE A 192 11.51 -5.14 6.59
CA ILE A 192 12.11 -5.00 7.93
C ILE A 192 11.73 -6.17 8.85
N HIS A 193 10.46 -6.63 8.79
CA HIS A 193 10.00 -7.73 9.63
C HIS A 193 10.60 -9.08 9.23
N SER A 194 10.62 -9.39 7.93
CA SER A 194 11.07 -10.70 7.43
C SER A 194 12.58 -10.83 7.30
N GLY A 195 13.30 -9.70 7.16
CA GLY A 195 14.72 -9.67 6.83
C GLY A 195 15.05 -10.07 5.38
N LEU A 196 14.04 -10.40 4.56
CA LEU A 196 14.23 -10.71 3.14
C LEU A 196 14.59 -9.44 2.35
N SER A 197 15.40 -9.56 1.30
CA SER A 197 15.70 -8.45 0.44
C SER A 197 14.45 -7.97 -0.31
N LEU A 198 14.40 -6.68 -0.68
CA LEU A 198 13.28 -6.16 -1.47
C LEU A 198 13.17 -6.84 -2.84
N LYS A 199 14.30 -7.29 -3.41
CA LYS A 199 14.31 -8.05 -4.66
C LYS A 199 13.66 -9.42 -4.49
N ASP A 200 13.94 -10.11 -3.38
CA ASP A 200 13.34 -11.43 -3.08
C ASP A 200 11.83 -11.29 -2.86
N LEU A 201 11.40 -10.23 -2.15
CA LEU A 201 9.98 -9.93 -1.94
C LEU A 201 9.22 -9.60 -3.24
N CYS A 202 9.93 -9.15 -4.28
CA CYS A 202 9.32 -8.73 -5.54
C CYS A 202 9.53 -9.72 -6.70
N TYR A 203 10.37 -10.75 -6.52
CA TYR A 203 10.86 -11.59 -7.62
C TYR A 203 9.74 -12.18 -8.48
N SER A 204 8.75 -12.81 -7.87
CA SER A 204 7.67 -13.54 -8.57
C SER A 204 6.53 -12.65 -9.08
N LEU A 205 6.60 -11.33 -8.92
CA LEU A 205 5.51 -10.40 -9.21
C LEU A 205 5.73 -9.68 -10.55
N ASP A 206 4.67 -9.40 -11.31
CA ASP A 206 4.73 -8.64 -12.56
C ASP A 206 4.74 -7.13 -12.32
N SER A 207 3.98 -6.65 -11.33
CA SER A 207 3.97 -5.24 -10.95
C SER A 207 3.73 -5.05 -9.45
N ILE A 208 4.32 -4.01 -8.89
CA ILE A 208 4.27 -3.69 -7.45
C ILE A 208 3.98 -2.21 -7.28
N SER A 209 2.98 -1.87 -6.45
CA SER A 209 2.75 -0.50 -5.99
C SER A 209 3.34 -0.31 -4.60
N ILE A 210 4.17 0.71 -4.40
CA ILE A 210 4.72 1.07 -3.09
C ILE A 210 4.31 2.49 -2.72
N CYS A 211 3.93 2.72 -1.45
CA CYS A 211 3.63 4.05 -0.93
C CYS A 211 4.85 4.69 -0.27
N LEU A 212 5.04 5.98 -0.56
CA LEU A 212 6.07 6.83 0.07
C LEU A 212 5.49 7.65 1.24
N SER A 213 4.16 7.84 1.24
CA SER A 213 3.39 8.75 2.11
C SER A 213 2.76 8.08 3.32
N LYS A 214 3.43 7.07 3.88
CA LYS A 214 3.02 6.37 5.11
C LYS A 214 4.19 6.37 6.09
N GLY A 215 4.56 5.26 6.69
CA GLY A 215 5.69 5.16 7.61
C GLY A 215 7.02 5.71 7.08
N LEU A 216 7.21 5.80 5.77
CA LEU A 216 8.37 6.43 5.15
C LEU A 216 8.37 7.97 5.24
N GLY A 217 7.23 8.61 5.55
CA GLY A 217 7.12 10.02 5.92
C GLY A 217 7.15 11.02 4.77
N ALA A 218 7.11 10.62 3.49
CA ALA A 218 6.93 11.57 2.40
C ALA A 218 5.51 12.17 2.43
N PRO A 219 5.31 13.45 2.04
CA PRO A 219 4.00 14.11 2.16
C PRO A 219 2.95 13.55 1.18
N ALA A 220 3.39 13.00 0.07
CA ALA A 220 2.56 12.39 -0.96
C ALA A 220 3.42 11.49 -1.85
N GLY A 221 2.79 10.63 -2.60
CA GLY A 221 3.40 9.86 -3.66
C GLY A 221 3.46 8.36 -3.42
N SER A 222 3.43 7.66 -4.54
CA SER A 222 3.60 6.22 -4.66
C SER A 222 4.37 5.92 -5.94
N LEU A 223 4.91 4.72 -6.04
CA LEU A 223 5.59 4.25 -7.24
C LEU A 223 4.95 2.94 -7.69
N LEU A 224 4.63 2.84 -8.97
CA LEU A 224 4.36 1.57 -9.64
C LEU A 224 5.65 1.09 -10.26
N VAL A 225 6.03 -0.14 -9.97
CA VAL A 225 7.28 -0.75 -10.45
C VAL A 225 6.94 -2.05 -11.18
N GLY A 226 7.58 -2.32 -12.32
CA GLY A 226 7.30 -3.49 -13.14
C GLY A 226 8.16 -3.55 -14.41
N ASP A 227 7.70 -4.30 -15.40
CA ASP A 227 8.32 -4.32 -16.73
C ASP A 227 8.05 -3.03 -17.50
N ILE A 228 8.87 -2.77 -18.54
CA ILE A 228 8.79 -1.55 -19.36
C ILE A 228 7.42 -1.39 -20.03
N ASP A 229 6.81 -2.48 -20.50
CA ASP A 229 5.55 -2.45 -21.22
C ASP A 229 4.38 -2.10 -20.29
N THR A 230 4.34 -2.68 -19.10
CA THR A 230 3.38 -2.35 -18.05
C THR A 230 3.50 -0.88 -17.64
N ILE A 231 4.72 -0.40 -17.38
CA ILE A 231 4.97 0.99 -16.99
C ILE A 231 4.61 1.97 -18.12
N ARG A 232 4.85 1.62 -19.36
CA ARG A 232 4.45 2.43 -20.51
C ARG A 232 2.93 2.58 -20.63
N LYS A 233 2.16 1.51 -20.40
CA LYS A 233 0.70 1.55 -20.34
C LYS A 233 0.24 2.40 -19.14
N ALA A 234 0.81 2.17 -17.96
CA ALA A 234 0.49 2.90 -16.74
C ALA A 234 0.75 4.42 -16.89
N LYS A 235 1.76 4.84 -17.63
CA LYS A 235 2.03 6.27 -17.92
C LYS A 235 0.87 6.94 -18.67
N ARG A 236 0.23 6.23 -19.60
CA ARG A 236 -0.98 6.75 -20.30
C ARG A 236 -2.18 6.80 -19.35
N LEU A 237 -2.37 5.76 -18.54
CA LEU A 237 -3.43 5.72 -17.54
C LEU A 237 -3.26 6.81 -16.49
N ARG A 238 -2.04 7.04 -15.98
CA ARG A 238 -1.74 8.18 -15.10
C ARG A 238 -2.20 9.50 -15.72
N LYS A 239 -1.98 9.71 -17.02
CA LYS A 239 -2.41 10.92 -17.72
C LYS A 239 -3.92 11.02 -17.80
N ILE A 240 -4.61 9.94 -18.17
CA ILE A 240 -6.09 9.85 -18.24
C ILE A 240 -6.71 10.18 -16.86
N LEU A 241 -6.12 9.64 -15.79
CA LEU A 241 -6.59 9.80 -14.42
C LEU A 241 -6.18 11.13 -13.77
N GLY A 242 -5.58 12.06 -14.52
CA GLY A 242 -5.21 13.40 -14.02
C GLY A 242 -3.93 13.45 -13.17
N GLY A 243 -3.16 12.35 -13.08
CA GLY A 243 -1.94 12.26 -12.27
C GLY A 243 -0.65 12.73 -12.96
N GLY A 244 -0.74 13.25 -14.18
CA GLY A 244 0.42 13.78 -14.91
C GLY A 244 0.74 15.22 -14.47
N MET A 245 1.48 15.35 -13.39
CA MET A 245 1.96 16.64 -12.88
C MET A 245 3.17 17.15 -13.67
N ARG A 246 3.55 18.42 -13.48
CA ARG A 246 4.67 19.07 -14.18
C ARG A 246 5.97 18.95 -13.38
N GLN A 247 6.30 19.90 -12.53
CA GLN A 247 7.52 19.92 -11.71
C GLN A 247 7.35 19.05 -10.45
N VAL A 248 7.02 17.80 -10.65
CA VAL A 248 6.72 16.85 -9.59
C VAL A 248 7.94 16.40 -8.78
N GLY A 249 9.14 16.76 -9.27
CA GLY A 249 10.40 16.55 -8.57
C GLY A 249 10.43 17.11 -7.14
N VAL A 250 9.57 18.06 -6.79
CA VAL A 250 9.38 18.53 -5.42
C VAL A 250 8.89 17.38 -4.49
N LEU A 251 7.98 16.54 -4.97
CA LEU A 251 7.50 15.37 -4.25
C LEU A 251 8.47 14.18 -4.39
N ALA A 252 9.04 14.01 -5.57
CA ALA A 252 10.02 12.97 -5.82
C ALA A 252 11.29 13.13 -4.96
N ALA A 253 11.69 14.35 -4.63
CA ALA A 253 12.80 14.61 -3.71
C ALA A 253 12.51 14.05 -2.29
N CYS A 254 11.29 14.22 -1.79
CA CYS A 254 10.87 13.61 -0.53
C CYS A 254 10.86 12.10 -0.62
N GLY A 255 10.36 11.54 -1.73
CA GLY A 255 10.35 10.10 -1.96
C GLY A 255 11.74 9.50 -2.01
N MET A 256 12.69 10.16 -2.69
CA MET A 256 14.09 9.73 -2.72
C MET A 256 14.70 9.75 -1.33
N TYR A 257 14.50 10.84 -0.56
CA TYR A 257 14.97 10.93 0.82
C TYR A 257 14.38 9.81 1.68
N ALA A 258 13.07 9.55 1.55
CA ALA A 258 12.35 8.51 2.27
C ALA A 258 12.95 7.12 2.02
N LEU A 259 13.17 6.76 0.75
CA LEU A 259 13.74 5.46 0.39
C LEU A 259 15.20 5.29 0.84
N GLN A 260 15.98 6.37 0.86
CA GLN A 260 17.40 6.32 1.24
C GLN A 260 17.62 6.35 2.76
N ASN A 261 16.73 6.99 3.52
CA ASN A 261 17.01 7.31 4.93
C ASN A 261 15.99 6.72 5.92
N ASN A 262 14.75 6.46 5.49
CA ASN A 262 13.68 6.12 6.44
C ASN A 262 13.28 4.63 6.45
N VAL A 263 13.80 3.81 5.55
CA VAL A 263 13.44 2.38 5.50
C VAL A 263 13.84 1.68 6.80
N THR A 264 15.09 1.81 7.22
CA THR A 264 15.59 1.15 8.45
C THR A 264 14.93 1.69 9.72
N ARG A 265 14.47 2.97 9.70
CA ARG A 265 13.76 3.59 10.82
C ARG A 265 12.41 2.90 11.13
N LEU A 266 11.81 2.21 10.15
CA LEU A 266 10.57 1.47 10.37
C LEU A 266 10.69 0.42 11.49
N GLN A 267 11.91 -0.05 11.81
CA GLN A 267 12.14 -0.91 12.96
C GLN A 267 11.68 -0.26 14.27
N ASN A 268 11.89 1.05 14.43
CA ASN A 268 11.43 1.78 15.62
C ASN A 268 9.91 1.77 15.75
N ASP A 269 9.19 1.87 14.61
CA ASP A 269 7.74 1.81 14.58
C ASP A 269 7.24 0.40 14.97
N HIS A 270 7.91 -0.65 14.51
CA HIS A 270 7.63 -2.03 14.91
C HIS A 270 7.86 -2.26 16.41
N ASP A 271 8.96 -1.76 16.95
CA ASP A 271 9.29 -1.90 18.37
C ASP A 271 8.29 -1.14 19.26
N ASN A 272 7.87 0.05 18.82
CA ASN A 272 6.84 0.84 19.51
C ASN A 272 5.48 0.13 19.46
N ALA A 273 5.06 -0.40 18.33
CA ALA A 273 3.82 -1.17 18.19
C ALA A 273 3.83 -2.40 19.10
N ARG A 274 4.95 -3.14 19.14
CA ARG A 274 5.12 -4.29 20.04
C ARG A 274 5.01 -3.90 21.51
N ARG A 275 5.67 -2.81 21.92
CA ARG A 275 5.60 -2.29 23.29
C ARG A 275 4.17 -1.87 23.66
N LEU A 276 3.47 -1.18 22.75
CA LEU A 276 2.08 -0.78 22.95
C LEU A 276 1.18 -2.02 23.10
N THR A 277 1.29 -3.00 22.21
CA THR A 277 0.54 -4.25 22.25
C THR A 277 0.75 -5.00 23.57
N GLN A 278 2.00 -5.13 24.04
CA GLN A 278 2.32 -5.73 25.33
C GLN A 278 1.76 -4.94 26.53
N GLY A 279 1.71 -3.61 26.42
CA GLY A 279 1.09 -2.77 27.44
C GLY A 279 -0.43 -2.99 27.49
N LEU A 280 -1.11 -2.93 26.35
CA LEU A 280 -2.55 -3.11 26.22
C LEU A 280 -3.02 -4.51 26.63
N SER A 281 -2.23 -5.56 26.40
CA SER A 281 -2.55 -6.92 26.80
C SER A 281 -2.67 -7.13 28.32
N LYS A 282 -2.13 -6.19 29.11
CA LYS A 282 -2.24 -6.19 30.58
C LYS A 282 -3.48 -5.42 31.09
N CYS A 283 -4.16 -4.70 30.20
CA CYS A 283 -5.37 -3.96 30.56
C CYS A 283 -6.57 -4.89 30.64
N LYS A 284 -7.24 -4.90 31.81
CA LYS A 284 -8.46 -5.71 32.00
C LYS A 284 -9.56 -5.21 31.05
N GLY A 285 -10.27 -6.16 30.42
CA GLY A 285 -11.38 -5.86 29.52
C GLY A 285 -10.98 -5.63 28.06
N LEU A 286 -9.68 -5.57 27.72
CA LEU A 286 -9.22 -5.56 26.34
C LEU A 286 -8.76 -6.97 25.91
N GLN A 287 -9.10 -7.32 24.67
CA GLN A 287 -8.57 -8.52 24.03
C GLN A 287 -7.57 -8.07 22.97
N VAL A 288 -6.31 -8.47 23.09
CA VAL A 288 -5.20 -8.02 22.26
C VAL A 288 -4.47 -9.23 21.69
N GLY A 289 -4.38 -9.31 20.38
CA GLY A 289 -3.60 -10.33 19.68
C GLY A 289 -2.12 -9.97 19.70
N ILE A 290 -1.35 -10.50 20.67
CA ILE A 290 0.07 -10.17 20.84
C ILE A 290 0.87 -10.58 19.60
N ASP A 291 0.59 -11.75 19.04
CA ASP A 291 1.30 -12.30 17.88
C ASP A 291 0.87 -11.67 16.55
N GLU A 292 -0.19 -10.86 16.57
CA GLU A 292 -0.68 -10.15 15.38
C GLU A 292 0.04 -8.82 15.13
N ALA A 293 0.71 -8.26 16.14
CA ALA A 293 1.49 -7.03 16.01
C ALA A 293 2.88 -7.29 15.39
N GLN A 294 2.88 -7.65 14.12
CA GLN A 294 4.12 -7.99 13.39
C GLN A 294 4.90 -6.76 12.93
N THR A 295 4.19 -5.68 12.59
CA THR A 295 4.76 -4.45 12.06
C THR A 295 4.36 -3.24 12.91
N ASN A 296 3.95 -2.15 12.27
CA ASN A 296 3.61 -0.87 12.90
C ASN A 296 2.13 -0.73 13.28
N MET A 297 1.36 -1.80 13.29
CA MET A 297 -0.06 -1.77 13.64
C MET A 297 -0.35 -2.60 14.88
N THR A 298 -1.21 -2.05 15.75
CA THR A 298 -1.72 -2.72 16.96
C THR A 298 -3.23 -2.76 16.88
N PHE A 299 -3.80 -3.95 16.98
CA PHE A 299 -5.24 -4.16 17.02
C PHE A 299 -5.66 -4.71 18.38
N PHE A 300 -6.79 -4.23 18.87
CA PHE A 300 -7.40 -4.77 20.08
C PHE A 300 -8.92 -4.69 19.96
N HIS A 301 -9.58 -5.62 20.63
CA HIS A 301 -11.04 -5.59 20.77
C HIS A 301 -11.41 -4.92 22.10
N CYS A 302 -12.26 -3.90 22.00
CA CYS A 302 -12.88 -3.25 23.14
C CYS A 302 -14.40 -3.53 23.08
N PRO A 303 -15.03 -4.01 24.17
CA PRO A 303 -16.48 -4.19 24.23
C PRO A 303 -17.24 -2.92 23.81
N GLN A 304 -18.36 -3.09 23.11
CA GLN A 304 -19.08 -1.96 22.51
C GLN A 304 -19.52 -0.92 23.55
N GLU A 305 -19.93 -1.36 24.72
CA GLU A 305 -20.38 -0.53 25.85
C GLU A 305 -19.28 0.39 26.41
N HIS A 306 -18.01 0.07 26.15
CA HIS A 306 -16.87 0.86 26.65
C HIS A 306 -16.21 1.73 25.57
N ARG A 307 -16.55 1.56 24.29
CA ARG A 307 -15.87 2.24 23.18
C ARG A 307 -15.96 3.76 23.24
N GLU A 308 -17.18 4.28 23.43
CA GLU A 308 -17.41 5.73 23.47
C GLU A 308 -16.70 6.38 24.66
N GLY A 309 -16.79 5.75 25.85
CA GLY A 309 -16.11 6.25 27.05
C GLY A 309 -14.57 6.22 26.89
N MET A 310 -14.04 5.15 26.30
CA MET A 310 -12.61 5.04 26.01
C MET A 310 -12.15 6.10 25.00
N GLN A 311 -12.89 6.30 23.92
CA GLN A 311 -12.56 7.32 22.90
C GLN A 311 -12.58 8.73 23.51
N ALA A 312 -13.60 9.05 24.33
CA ALA A 312 -13.69 10.33 25.02
C ALA A 312 -12.49 10.54 25.97
N PHE A 313 -12.17 9.54 26.80
CA PHE A 313 -11.05 9.59 27.73
C PHE A 313 -9.71 9.79 26.99
N LEU A 314 -9.47 9.06 25.90
CA LEU A 314 -8.24 9.21 25.11
C LEU A 314 -8.13 10.61 24.51
N LEU A 315 -9.24 11.13 23.97
CA LEU A 315 -9.27 12.48 23.39
C LEU A 315 -9.04 13.57 24.44
N GLU A 316 -9.63 13.46 25.64
CA GLU A 316 -9.37 14.35 26.78
C GLU A 316 -7.89 14.37 27.20
N ASN A 317 -7.19 13.25 27.02
CA ASN A 317 -5.76 13.11 27.30
C ASN A 317 -4.87 13.39 26.09
N ASN A 318 -5.40 14.02 25.02
CA ASN A 318 -4.69 14.35 23.79
C ASN A 318 -4.13 13.11 23.05
N ILE A 319 -4.83 11.98 23.10
CA ILE A 319 -4.49 10.76 22.37
C ILE A 319 -5.56 10.51 21.30
N LEU A 320 -5.13 10.37 20.06
CA LEU A 320 -5.98 10.08 18.91
C LEU A 320 -5.81 8.61 18.49
N VAL A 321 -6.95 7.87 18.35
CA VAL A 321 -6.99 6.45 17.95
C VAL A 321 -8.05 6.20 16.90
#